data_dc5c92e0cab4e53ed3634dd3a2a7c6af
#
_entry.id   dc5c92e0cab4e53ed3634dd3a2a7c6af
#
_cell.length_a   1.000
_cell.length_b   1.000
_cell.length_c   1.000
_cell.angle_alpha   90.00
_cell.angle_beta   90.00
_cell.angle_gamma   90.00
#
_symmetry.space_group_name_H-M   'P 1'
#
loop_
_entity.id
_entity.type
_entity.pdbx_description
1 polymer ?
#
loop_
_entity_poly.entity_id
_entity_poly.type
_entity_poly.pdbx_seq_one_letter_code
_entity_poly.pdbx_strand_id
1 'polypeptide(L)'
;EGKAWLVDDEGYDQQLAELGIMDLGEIISMWWERTWHGIKMWFRELVRDFFELLFNAAGLTVDTLRTFFLVVLSILGPLSFALSVYDGFQGTLTHWLSKYICVYLWLPVADLFSAVLAKIQVLMLQADIAALQDPSYIPDGSNGVYIIFLIIGIIGYFTVPTVAEWI
;
A
#
# COMPACT_ATOMS: atom_id res chain seq x y z
N GLU A 1 -15.44 -17.59 26.04
CA GLU A 1 -15.43 -16.22 26.57
C GLU A 1 -14.01 -15.69 26.40
N GLY A 2 -13.86 -14.83 25.39
CA GLY A 2 -12.55 -14.33 24.99
C GLY A 2 -11.97 -13.39 26.05
N LYS A 3 -10.65 -13.27 26.07
CA LYS A 3 -9.87 -12.39 26.96
C LYS A 3 -10.18 -10.89 26.67
N ALA A 4 -11.46 -10.48 26.86
CA ALA A 4 -11.94 -9.11 26.62
C ALA A 4 -11.17 -8.08 27.46
N TRP A 5 -10.69 -8.48 28.63
CA TRP A 5 -9.86 -7.67 29.53
C TRP A 5 -8.53 -7.21 28.93
N LEU A 6 -8.09 -7.78 27.80
CA LEU A 6 -6.87 -7.33 27.11
C LEU A 6 -7.02 -5.95 26.49
N VAL A 7 -8.26 -5.55 26.16
CA VAL A 7 -8.58 -4.31 25.47
C VAL A 7 -9.43 -3.37 26.34
N ASP A 8 -10.17 -3.91 27.31
CA ASP A 8 -11.09 -3.18 28.18
C ASP A 8 -10.48 -2.93 29.57
N ASP A 9 -10.39 -1.65 29.96
CA ASP A 9 -9.83 -1.23 31.25
C ASP A 9 -10.73 -1.66 32.41
N GLU A 10 -12.06 -1.58 32.27
CA GLU A 10 -13.01 -1.97 33.30
C GLU A 10 -12.99 -3.48 33.55
N GLY A 11 -12.87 -4.29 32.51
CA GLY A 11 -12.74 -5.75 32.60
C GLY A 11 -11.42 -6.17 33.26
N TYR A 12 -10.35 -5.41 33.04
CA TYR A 12 -9.05 -5.64 33.69
C TYR A 12 -9.10 -5.36 35.18
N ASP A 13 -9.68 -4.23 35.59
CA ASP A 13 -9.82 -3.84 36.98
C ASP A 13 -10.73 -4.79 37.77
N GLN A 14 -11.77 -5.34 37.16
CA GLN A 14 -12.65 -6.35 37.78
C GLN A 14 -11.91 -7.66 38.02
N GLN A 15 -11.11 -8.14 37.06
CA GLN A 15 -10.32 -9.37 37.27
C GLN A 15 -9.19 -9.17 38.27
N LEU A 16 -8.57 -7.99 38.34
CA LEU A 16 -7.60 -7.64 39.38
C LEU A 16 -8.22 -7.62 40.75
N ALA A 17 -9.47 -7.19 40.90
CA ALA A 17 -10.19 -7.18 42.19
C ALA A 17 -10.60 -8.58 42.63
N GLU A 18 -10.84 -9.52 41.73
CA GLU A 18 -11.16 -10.92 42.03
C GLU A 18 -9.92 -11.74 42.40
N LEU A 19 -8.72 -11.38 41.92
CA LEU A 19 -7.44 -11.99 42.25
C LEU A 19 -6.94 -11.40 43.57
N GLY A 20 -7.02 -12.19 44.63
CA GLY A 20 -6.50 -11.79 45.95
C GLY A 20 -4.98 -11.58 45.96
N ILE A 21 -4.47 -10.84 46.98
CA ILE A 21 -3.04 -10.47 47.14
C ILE A 21 -2.09 -11.70 47.12
N MET A 22 -2.60 -12.92 47.19
CA MET A 22 -1.82 -14.17 47.15
C MET A 22 -1.43 -14.63 45.72
N ASP A 23 -2.03 -14.11 44.66
CA ASP A 23 -1.78 -14.53 43.29
C ASP A 23 -0.94 -13.53 42.48
N LEU A 24 0.14 -13.03 43.08
CA LEU A 24 1.09 -12.13 42.44
C LEU A 24 1.62 -12.67 41.08
N GLY A 25 1.73 -13.98 40.94
CA GLY A 25 2.16 -14.62 39.70
C GLY A 25 1.16 -14.46 38.56
N GLU A 26 -0.14 -14.55 38.84
CA GLU A 26 -1.20 -14.35 37.84
C GLU A 26 -1.36 -12.88 37.51
N ILE A 27 -1.26 -11.97 38.48
CA ILE A 27 -1.28 -10.52 38.21
C ILE A 27 -0.13 -10.10 37.31
N ILE A 28 1.08 -10.61 37.53
CA ILE A 28 2.24 -10.31 36.69
C ILE A 28 2.06 -10.90 35.31
N SER A 29 1.50 -12.10 35.16
CA SER A 29 1.26 -12.71 33.84
C SER A 29 0.20 -11.96 33.06
N MET A 30 -0.87 -11.49 33.70
CA MET A 30 -1.90 -10.65 33.07
C MET A 30 -1.35 -9.31 32.63
N TRP A 31 -0.56 -8.64 33.48
CA TRP A 31 0.10 -7.39 33.12
C TRP A 31 1.05 -7.57 31.93
N TRP A 32 1.83 -8.67 31.92
CA TRP A 32 2.73 -9.00 30.82
C TRP A 32 1.98 -9.30 29.53
N GLU A 33 0.91 -10.10 29.58
CA GLU A 33 0.08 -10.40 28.40
C GLU A 33 -0.54 -9.13 27.83
N ARG A 34 -1.06 -8.24 28.66
CA ARG A 34 -1.65 -6.97 28.24
C ARG A 34 -0.61 -6.03 27.61
N THR A 35 0.54 -5.89 28.27
CA THR A 35 1.64 -5.05 27.73
C THR A 35 2.14 -5.60 26.40
N TRP A 36 2.31 -6.93 26.30
CA TRP A 36 2.74 -7.59 25.08
C TRP A 36 1.72 -7.46 23.95
N HIS A 37 0.44 -7.53 24.28
CA HIS A 37 -0.65 -7.30 23.31
C HIS A 37 -0.65 -5.86 22.82
N GLY A 38 -0.49 -4.89 23.70
CA GLY A 38 -0.38 -3.47 23.32
C GLY A 38 0.81 -3.19 22.41
N ILE A 39 1.99 -3.76 22.70
CA ILE A 39 3.19 -3.65 21.86
C ILE A 39 2.95 -4.27 20.47
N LYS A 40 2.31 -5.44 20.40
CA LYS A 40 1.97 -6.08 19.12
C LYS A 40 1.01 -5.23 18.28
N MET A 41 -0.01 -4.64 18.91
CA MET A 41 -0.96 -3.77 18.22
C MET A 41 -0.29 -2.51 17.69
N TRP A 42 0.50 -1.83 18.55
CA TRP A 42 1.26 -0.65 18.15
C TRP A 42 2.23 -0.94 16.99
N PHE A 43 2.97 -2.06 17.07
CA PHE A 43 3.89 -2.46 16.00
C PHE A 43 3.14 -2.76 14.69
N ARG A 44 1.95 -3.37 14.77
CA ARG A 44 1.10 -3.67 13.62
C ARG A 44 0.58 -2.39 12.95
N GLU A 45 0.16 -1.39 13.73
CA GLU A 45 -0.23 -0.08 13.24
C GLU A 45 0.94 0.64 12.57
N LEU A 46 2.10 0.65 13.21
CA LEU A 46 3.31 1.27 12.66
C LEU A 46 3.71 0.65 11.31
N VAL A 47 3.66 -0.67 11.20
CA VAL A 47 3.93 -1.37 9.94
C VAL A 47 2.90 -0.99 8.87
N ARG A 48 1.62 -0.95 9.22
CA ARG A 48 0.55 -0.55 8.31
C ARG A 48 0.76 0.86 7.79
N ASP A 49 0.97 1.82 8.69
CA ASP A 49 1.17 3.24 8.35
C ASP A 49 2.42 3.44 7.48
N PHE A 50 3.48 2.67 7.76
CA PHE A 50 4.69 2.69 6.96
C PHE A 50 4.44 2.21 5.52
N PHE A 51 3.72 1.08 5.33
CA PHE A 51 3.38 0.60 4.00
C PHE A 51 2.40 1.51 3.27
N GLU A 52 1.47 2.15 3.97
CA GLU A 52 0.57 3.15 3.40
C GLU A 52 1.33 4.38 2.89
N LEU A 53 2.31 4.84 3.67
CA LEU A 53 3.21 5.92 3.25
C LEU A 53 4.02 5.52 2.03
N LEU A 54 4.58 4.30 1.98
CA LEU A 54 5.31 3.79 0.82
C LEU A 54 4.41 3.67 -0.42
N PHE A 55 3.18 3.23 -0.25
CA PHE A 55 2.21 3.14 -1.35
C PHE A 55 1.92 4.51 -1.96
N ASN A 56 1.64 5.51 -1.13
CA ASN A 56 1.43 6.89 -1.57
C ASN A 56 2.69 7.47 -2.22
N ALA A 57 3.87 7.19 -1.65
CA ALA A 57 5.15 7.62 -2.19
C ALA A 57 5.44 6.97 -3.57
N ALA A 58 5.06 5.71 -3.78
CA ALA A 58 5.22 5.03 -5.06
C ALA A 58 4.43 5.71 -6.18
N GLY A 59 3.15 6.06 -5.92
CA GLY A 59 2.31 6.80 -6.87
C GLY A 59 2.91 8.16 -7.22
N LEU A 60 3.29 8.95 -6.21
CA LEU A 60 3.92 10.26 -6.39
C LEU A 60 5.26 10.16 -7.13
N THR A 61 6.03 9.10 -6.90
CA THR A 61 7.32 8.87 -7.58
C THR A 61 7.10 8.67 -9.08
N VAL A 62 6.16 7.81 -9.47
CA VAL A 62 5.85 7.56 -10.88
C VAL A 62 5.37 8.85 -11.58
N ASP A 63 4.54 9.64 -10.92
CA ASP A 63 4.02 10.91 -11.46
C ASP A 63 5.13 11.95 -11.64
N THR A 64 6.02 12.05 -10.66
CA THR A 64 7.18 12.97 -10.71
C THR A 64 8.15 12.57 -11.80
N LEU A 65 8.50 11.28 -11.89
CA LEU A 65 9.40 10.77 -12.93
C LEU A 65 8.80 10.95 -14.32
N ARG A 66 7.50 10.69 -14.50
CA ARG A 66 6.79 10.95 -15.75
C ARG A 66 6.94 12.41 -16.18
N THR A 67 6.64 13.33 -15.28
CA THR A 67 6.74 14.76 -15.56
C THR A 67 8.17 15.15 -15.95
N PHE A 68 9.16 14.67 -15.21
CA PHE A 68 10.56 14.89 -15.51
C PHE A 68 10.93 14.38 -16.91
N PHE A 69 10.59 13.14 -17.24
CA PHE A 69 10.89 12.58 -18.58
C PHE A 69 10.19 13.32 -19.71
N LEU A 70 8.92 13.74 -19.53
CA LEU A 70 8.20 14.52 -20.54
C LEU A 70 8.86 15.88 -20.79
N VAL A 71 9.33 16.55 -19.73
CA VAL A 71 10.07 17.83 -19.87
C VAL A 71 11.37 17.61 -20.63
N VAL A 72 12.16 16.59 -20.27
CA VAL A 72 13.41 16.27 -20.97
C VAL A 72 13.15 15.93 -22.44
N LEU A 73 12.19 15.07 -22.71
CA LEU A 73 11.82 14.70 -24.10
C LEU A 73 11.32 15.90 -24.90
N SER A 74 10.58 16.82 -24.28
CA SER A 74 10.13 18.05 -24.95
C SER A 74 11.29 18.97 -25.33
N ILE A 75 12.30 19.08 -24.45
CA ILE A 75 13.52 19.87 -24.75
C ILE A 75 14.36 19.21 -25.86
N LEU A 76 14.41 17.87 -25.90
CA LEU A 76 15.15 17.11 -26.90
C LEU A 76 14.39 16.99 -28.24
N GLY A 77 13.11 17.35 -28.29
CA GLY A 77 12.30 17.29 -29.50
C GLY A 77 12.90 18.02 -30.72
N PRO A 78 13.22 19.33 -30.62
CA PRO A 78 13.83 20.08 -31.71
C PRO A 78 15.16 19.47 -32.17
N LEU A 79 15.96 18.90 -31.28
CA LEU A 79 17.19 18.23 -31.65
C LEU A 79 16.93 16.94 -32.45
N SER A 80 15.94 16.15 -32.06
CA SER A 80 15.54 14.95 -32.76
C SER A 80 15.02 15.25 -34.18
N PHE A 81 14.28 16.35 -34.34
CA PHE A 81 13.86 16.85 -35.64
C PHE A 81 15.06 17.28 -36.50
N ALA A 82 15.99 18.05 -35.95
CA ALA A 82 17.18 18.50 -36.67
C ALA A 82 18.05 17.32 -37.12
N LEU A 83 18.25 16.31 -36.26
CA LEU A 83 19.04 15.13 -36.61
C LEU A 83 18.37 14.25 -37.68
N SER A 84 17.05 14.17 -37.72
CA SER A 84 16.32 13.32 -38.64
C SER A 84 16.46 13.74 -40.11
N VAL A 85 16.94 14.97 -40.37
CA VAL A 85 17.19 15.49 -41.71
C VAL A 85 18.45 14.88 -42.37
N TYR A 86 19.40 14.40 -41.53
CA TYR A 86 20.65 13.82 -42.02
C TYR A 86 20.46 12.34 -42.40
N ASP A 87 21.06 11.96 -43.55
CA ASP A 87 21.07 10.57 -43.98
C ASP A 87 21.70 9.66 -42.93
N GLY A 88 21.00 8.58 -42.59
CA GLY A 88 21.39 7.63 -41.56
C GLY A 88 20.78 7.90 -40.16
N PHE A 89 20.22 9.10 -39.90
CA PHE A 89 19.56 9.45 -38.63
C PHE A 89 18.03 9.58 -38.73
N GLN A 90 17.44 9.19 -39.85
CA GLN A 90 16.00 9.33 -40.11
C GLN A 90 15.13 8.61 -39.06
N GLY A 91 15.62 7.52 -38.48
CA GLY A 91 14.93 6.79 -37.40
C GLY A 91 14.87 7.50 -36.03
N THR A 92 15.68 8.54 -35.82
CA THR A 92 15.78 9.25 -34.53
C THR A 92 14.47 9.90 -34.15
N LEU A 93 13.76 10.52 -35.08
CA LEU A 93 12.48 11.16 -34.84
C LEU A 93 11.41 10.13 -34.42
N THR A 94 11.33 9.02 -35.15
CA THR A 94 10.35 7.94 -34.87
C THR A 94 10.62 7.34 -33.51
N HIS A 95 11.88 7.11 -33.17
CA HIS A 95 12.26 6.58 -31.83
C HIS A 95 11.92 7.58 -30.72
N TRP A 96 12.22 8.86 -30.90
CA TRP A 96 11.88 9.91 -29.96
C TRP A 96 10.36 9.99 -29.74
N LEU A 97 9.57 9.99 -30.84
CA LEU A 97 8.12 10.06 -30.77
C LEU A 97 7.53 8.85 -30.03
N SER A 98 8.04 7.65 -30.33
CA SER A 98 7.65 6.42 -29.63
C SER A 98 7.90 6.53 -28.11
N LYS A 99 9.08 7.00 -27.71
CA LYS A 99 9.39 7.19 -26.28
C LYS A 99 8.54 8.28 -25.64
N TYR A 100 8.25 9.36 -26.34
CA TYR A 100 7.37 10.43 -25.86
C TYR A 100 5.96 9.91 -25.59
N ILE A 101 5.38 9.15 -26.52
CA ILE A 101 4.06 8.54 -26.37
C ILE A 101 4.06 7.53 -25.24
N CYS A 102 5.08 6.69 -25.12
CA CYS A 102 5.23 5.71 -24.06
C CYS A 102 5.18 6.37 -22.67
N VAL A 103 5.97 7.41 -22.43
CA VAL A 103 5.99 8.13 -21.17
C VAL A 103 4.67 8.87 -20.91
N TYR A 104 4.03 9.38 -21.97
CA TYR A 104 2.72 10.02 -21.86
C TYR A 104 1.65 9.03 -21.37
N LEU A 105 1.72 7.77 -21.80
CA LEU A 105 0.78 6.71 -21.43
C LEU A 105 0.96 6.20 -19.98
N TRP A 106 2.04 6.58 -19.29
CA TRP A 106 2.21 6.20 -17.87
C TRP A 106 1.02 6.64 -17.02
N LEU A 107 0.47 7.84 -17.26
CA LEU A 107 -0.67 8.33 -16.49
C LEU A 107 -1.94 7.50 -16.69
N PRO A 108 -2.43 7.27 -17.93
CA PRO A 108 -3.60 6.41 -18.13
C PRO A 108 -3.41 4.99 -17.56
N VAL A 109 -2.21 4.42 -17.68
CA VAL A 109 -1.91 3.08 -17.11
C VAL A 109 -1.94 3.12 -15.58
N ALA A 110 -1.36 4.15 -14.96
CA ALA A 110 -1.42 4.33 -13.50
C ALA A 110 -2.86 4.56 -13.00
N ASP A 111 -3.67 5.32 -13.74
CA ASP A 111 -5.08 5.56 -13.38
C ASP A 111 -5.91 4.28 -13.48
N LEU A 112 -5.71 3.48 -14.52
CA LEU A 112 -6.34 2.16 -14.64
C LEU A 112 -5.93 1.23 -13.50
N PHE A 113 -4.64 1.21 -13.15
CA PHE A 113 -4.15 0.42 -12.04
C PHE A 113 -4.76 0.87 -10.70
N SER A 114 -4.82 2.19 -10.45
CA SER A 114 -5.47 2.76 -9.27
C SER A 114 -6.96 2.40 -9.19
N ALA A 115 -7.67 2.43 -10.31
CA ALA A 115 -9.08 2.04 -10.37
C ALA A 115 -9.29 0.55 -10.03
N VAL A 116 -8.40 -0.33 -10.51
CA VAL A 116 -8.42 -1.76 -10.16
C VAL A 116 -8.16 -1.95 -8.67
N LEU A 117 -7.16 -1.27 -8.11
CA LEU A 117 -6.87 -1.32 -6.67
C LEU A 117 -8.04 -0.83 -5.83
N ALA A 118 -8.66 0.29 -6.20
CA ALA A 118 -9.84 0.81 -5.50
C ALA A 118 -11.00 -0.20 -5.52
N LYS A 119 -11.21 -0.91 -6.63
CA LYS A 119 -12.22 -1.96 -6.71
C LYS A 119 -11.91 -3.14 -5.81
N ILE A 120 -10.65 -3.57 -5.73
CA ILE A 120 -10.21 -4.64 -4.82
C ILE A 120 -10.45 -4.23 -3.36
N GLN A 121 -10.11 -2.98 -2.98
CA GLN A 121 -10.38 -2.46 -1.63
C GLN A 121 -11.87 -2.52 -1.27
N VAL A 122 -12.75 -2.11 -2.17
CA VAL A 122 -14.20 -2.19 -1.96
C VAL A 122 -14.65 -3.64 -1.75
N LEU A 123 -14.13 -4.58 -2.55
CA LEU A 123 -14.48 -6.00 -2.41
C LEU A 123 -13.96 -6.59 -1.09
N MET A 124 -12.76 -6.21 -0.66
CA MET A 124 -12.21 -6.61 0.64
C MET A 124 -13.08 -6.10 1.78
N LEU A 125 -13.46 -4.82 1.75
CA LEU A 125 -14.32 -4.22 2.77
C LEU A 125 -15.70 -4.88 2.82
N GLN A 126 -16.28 -5.22 1.66
CA GLN A 126 -17.55 -5.96 1.60
C GLN A 126 -17.43 -7.37 2.19
N ALA A 127 -16.30 -8.06 1.94
CA ALA A 127 -16.06 -9.37 2.52
C ALA A 127 -15.89 -9.28 4.06
N ASP A 128 -15.21 -8.27 4.56
CA ASP A 128 -15.04 -8.03 6.00
C ASP A 128 -16.38 -7.74 6.68
N ILE A 129 -17.22 -6.88 6.07
CA ILE A 129 -18.57 -6.59 6.59
C ILE A 129 -19.44 -7.84 6.60
N ALA A 130 -19.37 -8.68 5.56
CA ALA A 130 -20.11 -9.94 5.52
C ALA A 130 -19.62 -10.93 6.59
N ALA A 131 -18.31 -10.98 6.84
CA ALA A 131 -17.72 -11.82 7.88
C ALA A 131 -18.13 -11.38 9.29
N LEU A 132 -18.25 -10.07 9.54
CA LEU A 132 -18.71 -9.51 10.83
C LEU A 132 -20.17 -9.86 11.18
N GLN A 133 -20.97 -10.32 10.20
CA GLN A 133 -22.34 -10.79 10.46
C GLN A 133 -22.38 -12.21 11.07
N ASP A 134 -21.27 -12.94 11.04
CA ASP A 134 -21.14 -14.23 11.70
C ASP A 134 -20.71 -14.05 13.16
N PRO A 135 -21.53 -14.45 14.15
CA PRO A 135 -21.22 -14.31 15.58
C PRO A 135 -19.98 -15.07 16.03
N SER A 136 -19.49 -16.01 15.22
CA SER A 136 -18.29 -16.81 15.49
C SER A 136 -17.00 -16.21 14.90
N TYR A 137 -17.11 -15.15 14.10
CA TYR A 137 -15.96 -14.52 13.43
C TYR A 137 -15.17 -13.66 14.40
N ILE A 138 -13.92 -14.04 14.62
CA ILE A 138 -12.96 -13.23 15.37
C ILE A 138 -12.12 -12.43 14.36
N PRO A 139 -12.20 -11.09 14.33
CA PRO A 139 -11.46 -10.28 13.37
C PRO A 139 -9.97 -10.27 13.70
N ASP A 140 -9.22 -11.28 13.30
CA ASP A 140 -7.76 -11.36 13.50
C ASP A 140 -6.95 -11.33 12.18
N GLY A 141 -7.60 -11.42 11.03
CA GLY A 141 -6.94 -11.58 9.73
C GLY A 141 -6.88 -10.36 8.82
N SER A 142 -7.72 -9.34 9.03
CA SER A 142 -7.89 -8.23 8.08
C SER A 142 -6.63 -7.38 7.88
N ASN A 143 -5.83 -7.17 8.92
CA ASN A 143 -4.60 -6.36 8.84
C ASN A 143 -3.52 -7.00 7.96
N GLY A 144 -3.37 -8.33 7.99
CA GLY A 144 -2.41 -9.04 7.14
C GLY A 144 -2.76 -8.94 5.65
N VAL A 145 -4.03 -9.12 5.32
CA VAL A 145 -4.53 -9.01 3.94
C VAL A 145 -4.36 -7.58 3.41
N TYR A 146 -4.62 -6.58 4.25
CA TYR A 146 -4.42 -5.18 3.88
C TYR A 146 -2.95 -4.84 3.59
N ILE A 147 -2.01 -5.33 4.41
CA ILE A 147 -0.57 -5.13 4.18
C ILE A 147 -0.13 -5.79 2.86
N ILE A 148 -0.58 -7.02 2.59
CA ILE A 148 -0.30 -7.70 1.32
C ILE A 148 -0.83 -6.89 0.14
N PHE A 149 -2.04 -6.35 0.26
CA PHE A 149 -2.63 -5.46 -0.74
C PHE A 149 -1.77 -4.22 -1.00
N LEU A 150 -1.26 -3.55 0.05
CA LEU A 150 -0.37 -2.41 -0.08
C LEU A 150 0.95 -2.78 -0.79
N ILE A 151 1.53 -3.93 -0.45
CA ILE A 151 2.75 -4.43 -1.11
C ILE A 151 2.50 -4.67 -2.60
N ILE A 152 1.39 -5.32 -2.96
CA ILE A 152 1.00 -5.53 -4.36
C ILE A 152 0.82 -4.20 -5.07
N GLY A 153 0.21 -3.23 -4.42
CA GLY A 153 0.03 -1.89 -4.94
C GLY A 153 1.34 -1.16 -5.22
N ILE A 154 2.29 -1.21 -4.29
CA ILE A 154 3.62 -0.62 -4.46
C ILE A 154 4.35 -1.25 -5.65
N ILE A 155 4.40 -2.58 -5.71
CA ILE A 155 5.03 -3.32 -6.83
C ILE A 155 4.34 -2.95 -8.15
N GLY A 156 3.00 -2.89 -8.17
CA GLY A 156 2.22 -2.54 -9.34
C GLY A 156 2.53 -1.15 -9.87
N TYR A 157 2.67 -0.14 -9.02
CA TYR A 157 3.08 1.20 -9.45
C TYR A 157 4.45 1.20 -10.14
N PHE A 158 5.42 0.43 -9.64
CA PHE A 158 6.73 0.32 -10.28
C PHE A 158 6.70 -0.45 -11.60
N THR A 159 5.66 -1.23 -11.89
CA THR A 159 5.49 -1.91 -13.18
C THR A 159 4.81 -1.03 -14.24
N VAL A 160 4.18 0.10 -13.86
CA VAL A 160 3.50 1.02 -14.78
C VAL A 160 4.37 1.42 -15.97
N PRO A 161 5.63 1.87 -15.80
CA PRO A 161 6.51 2.20 -16.93
C PRO A 161 6.71 1.04 -17.90
N THR A 162 6.91 -0.17 -17.38
CA THR A 162 7.13 -1.37 -18.19
C THR A 162 5.89 -1.76 -18.99
N VAL A 163 4.70 -1.67 -18.37
CA VAL A 163 3.43 -1.95 -19.08
C VAL A 163 3.17 -0.93 -20.18
N ALA A 164 3.47 0.33 -19.95
CA ALA A 164 3.34 1.39 -20.96
C ALA A 164 4.32 1.20 -22.14
N GLU A 165 5.44 0.51 -21.96
CA GLU A 165 6.38 0.17 -23.05
C GLU A 165 5.89 -0.96 -23.98
N TRP A 166 4.86 -1.73 -23.58
CA TRP A 166 4.31 -2.80 -24.40
C TRP A 166 3.36 -2.29 -25.52
N ILE A 167 2.92 -1.06 -25.42
CA ILE A 167 2.05 -0.38 -26.39
C ILE A 167 2.89 0.35 -27.42
#